data_2ab093106750f0f97dc543303f1238ec
#
_entry.id   2ab093106750f0f97dc543303f1238ec
#
_cell.length_a   1.000
_cell.length_b   1.000
_cell.length_c   1.000
_cell.angle_alpha   90.00
_cell.angle_beta   90.00
_cell.angle_gamma   90.00
#
_symmetry.space_group_name_H-M   'P 1'
#
loop_
_entity.id
_entity.type
_entity.pdbx_description
1 polymer ?
#
loop_
_entity_poly.entity_id
_entity_poly.type
_entity_poly.pdbx_seq_one_letter_code
_entity_poly.pdbx_strand_id
1 'polypeptide(L)'
;MDQFKTLQEFIVAWMDELWWSMRDRVGALSMIESLQNSWQVAGEKVGEIAKKEGITIIKAIEAGHSMFGRVVKVDNNTLYVTTCPFWDRILAGNLEYGLRCEEFICTPFITGIKKSLGAKDATVETNLRLAYVNRARLEYKLKKSKASDTSDAKVKVQISELETQLQQLTKNPACIFHVK
;
A
#
# COMPACT_ATOMS: atom_id res chain seq x y z
N MET A 1 -1.88 25.01 5.05
CA MET A 1 -1.90 23.54 5.29
C MET A 1 -3.00 22.98 4.39
N ASP A 2 -2.70 21.98 3.60
CA ASP A 2 -3.70 21.32 2.75
C ASP A 2 -4.62 20.49 3.66
N GLN A 3 -5.86 20.94 3.83
CA GLN A 3 -6.84 20.30 4.72
C GLN A 3 -7.14 18.86 4.28
N PHE A 4 -7.13 18.61 2.98
CA PHE A 4 -7.36 17.27 2.44
C PHE A 4 -6.22 16.30 2.81
N LYS A 5 -4.97 16.74 2.69
CA LYS A 5 -3.81 15.96 3.10
C LYS A 5 -3.82 15.66 4.60
N THR A 6 -4.17 16.65 5.42
CA THR A 6 -4.30 16.48 6.88
C THR A 6 -5.36 15.44 7.23
N LEU A 7 -6.51 15.45 6.54
CA LEU A 7 -7.56 14.45 6.73
C LEU A 7 -7.10 13.04 6.34
N GLN A 8 -6.37 12.90 5.24
CA GLN A 8 -5.82 11.61 4.81
C GLN A 8 -4.83 11.05 5.85
N GLU A 9 -3.92 11.87 6.34
CA GLU A 9 -2.97 11.49 7.38
C GLU A 9 -3.69 11.09 8.68
N PHE A 10 -4.74 11.80 9.05
CA PHE A 10 -5.58 11.46 10.20
C PHE A 10 -6.26 10.10 10.02
N ILE A 11 -6.89 9.84 8.87
CA ILE A 11 -7.56 8.56 8.61
C ILE A 11 -6.56 7.40 8.68
N VAL A 12 -5.38 7.54 8.10
CA VAL A 12 -4.34 6.51 8.14
C VAL A 12 -3.86 6.27 9.57
N ALA A 13 -3.63 7.34 10.34
CA ALA A 13 -3.24 7.24 11.74
C ALA A 13 -4.33 6.58 12.59
N TRP A 14 -5.58 6.99 12.40
CA TRP A 14 -6.72 6.42 13.10
C TRP A 14 -6.90 4.92 12.82
N MET A 15 -6.75 4.49 11.57
CA MET A 15 -6.84 3.07 11.21
C MET A 15 -5.73 2.25 11.85
N ASP A 16 -4.51 2.78 11.91
CA ASP A 16 -3.38 2.13 12.55
C ASP A 16 -3.61 1.98 14.07
N GLU A 17 -4.04 3.04 14.74
CA GLU A 17 -4.38 3.01 16.17
C GLU A 17 -5.57 2.09 16.46
N LEU A 18 -6.59 2.07 15.58
CA LEU A 18 -7.71 1.16 15.69
C LEU A 18 -7.25 -0.30 15.62
N TRP A 19 -6.36 -0.62 14.68
CA TRP A 19 -5.76 -1.95 14.58
C TRP A 19 -5.08 -2.37 15.89
N TRP A 20 -4.20 -1.51 16.42
CA TRP A 20 -3.45 -1.82 17.64
C TRP A 20 -4.34 -1.92 18.87
N SER A 21 -5.32 -1.02 19.02
CA SER A 21 -6.20 -0.98 20.20
C SER A 21 -7.24 -2.11 20.21
N MET A 22 -7.68 -2.58 19.04
CA MET A 22 -8.74 -3.58 18.92
C MET A 22 -8.20 -5.01 18.79
N ARG A 23 -7.02 -5.19 18.21
CA ARG A 23 -6.43 -6.52 17.94
C ARG A 23 -6.43 -7.44 19.17
N ASP A 24 -6.02 -6.92 20.30
CA ASP A 24 -5.87 -7.70 21.53
C ASP A 24 -7.22 -7.90 22.26
N ARG A 25 -8.24 -7.12 21.94
CA ARG A 25 -9.59 -7.21 22.54
C ARG A 25 -10.50 -8.18 21.82
N VAL A 26 -10.51 -8.14 20.49
CA VAL A 26 -11.45 -8.95 19.69
C VAL A 26 -10.78 -10.15 19.01
N GLY A 27 -9.46 -10.24 19.11
CA GLY A 27 -8.65 -11.24 18.42
C GLY A 27 -8.25 -10.82 17.01
N ALA A 28 -7.01 -11.14 16.63
CA ALA A 28 -6.43 -10.71 15.36
C ALA A 28 -7.23 -11.20 14.14
N LEU A 29 -7.73 -12.44 14.15
CA LEU A 29 -8.49 -12.99 13.03
C LEU A 29 -9.82 -12.26 12.83
N SER A 30 -10.59 -12.03 13.89
CA SER A 30 -11.86 -11.30 13.80
C SER A 30 -11.67 -9.86 13.32
N MET A 31 -10.58 -9.22 13.74
CA MET A 31 -10.23 -7.88 13.27
C MET A 31 -9.87 -7.87 11.78
N ILE A 32 -9.09 -8.85 11.31
CA ILE A 32 -8.74 -9.01 9.90
C ILE A 32 -10.00 -9.21 9.05
N GLU A 33 -10.87 -10.14 9.42
CA GLU A 33 -12.12 -10.42 8.71
C GLU A 33 -13.02 -9.20 8.64
N SER A 34 -13.16 -8.47 9.74
CA SER A 34 -13.95 -7.23 9.81
C SER A 34 -13.42 -6.15 8.88
N LEU A 35 -12.10 -5.97 8.84
CA LEU A 35 -11.45 -5.02 7.93
C LEU A 35 -11.63 -5.42 6.47
N GLN A 36 -11.40 -6.69 6.13
CA GLN A 36 -11.57 -7.18 4.77
C GLN A 36 -13.01 -7.00 4.28
N ASN A 37 -14.00 -7.36 5.10
CA ASN A 37 -15.42 -7.19 4.77
C ASN A 37 -15.77 -5.70 4.58
N SER A 38 -15.32 -4.83 5.48
CA SER A 38 -15.59 -3.40 5.40
C SER A 38 -15.00 -2.79 4.11
N TRP A 39 -13.78 -3.15 3.77
CA TRP A 39 -13.13 -2.66 2.55
C TRP A 39 -13.74 -3.24 1.28
N GLN A 40 -14.20 -4.50 1.32
CA GLN A 40 -14.94 -5.06 0.19
C GLN A 40 -16.26 -4.31 -0.04
N VAL A 41 -17.02 -4.03 1.01
CA VAL A 41 -18.26 -3.23 0.92
C VAL A 41 -17.98 -1.83 0.39
N ALA A 42 -16.91 -1.18 0.87
CA ALA A 42 -16.49 0.12 0.33
C ALA A 42 -16.16 0.04 -1.18
N GLY A 43 -15.48 -1.00 -1.61
CA GLY A 43 -15.22 -1.26 -3.01
C GLY A 43 -16.48 -1.51 -3.83
N GLU A 44 -17.47 -2.24 -3.29
CA GLU A 44 -18.77 -2.45 -3.93
C GLU A 44 -19.49 -1.12 -4.18
N LYS A 45 -19.46 -0.21 -3.22
CA LYS A 45 -20.04 1.14 -3.37
C LYS A 45 -19.35 1.96 -4.48
N VAL A 46 -18.03 1.93 -4.53
CA VAL A 46 -17.29 2.58 -5.61
C VAL A 46 -17.61 1.96 -6.96
N GLY A 47 -17.71 0.64 -7.03
CA GLY A 47 -18.11 -0.07 -8.24
C GLY A 47 -19.54 0.22 -8.70
N GLU A 48 -20.49 0.39 -7.77
CA GLU A 48 -21.87 0.82 -8.08
C GLU A 48 -21.89 2.22 -8.72
N ILE A 49 -21.11 3.17 -8.16
CA ILE A 49 -20.97 4.51 -8.73
C ILE A 49 -20.33 4.44 -10.12
N ALA A 50 -19.23 3.72 -10.24
CA ALA A 50 -18.53 3.56 -11.51
C ALA A 50 -19.43 2.96 -12.59
N LYS A 51 -20.26 1.98 -12.24
CA LYS A 51 -21.24 1.37 -13.15
C LYS A 51 -22.28 2.38 -13.64
N LYS A 52 -22.80 3.23 -12.75
CA LYS A 52 -23.78 4.28 -13.11
C LYS A 52 -23.18 5.31 -14.05
N GLU A 53 -21.92 5.65 -13.86
CA GLU A 53 -21.21 6.68 -14.61
C GLU A 53 -20.48 6.15 -15.85
N GLY A 54 -20.53 4.84 -16.11
CA GLY A 54 -19.83 4.22 -17.25
C GLY A 54 -18.31 4.25 -17.11
N ILE A 55 -17.79 4.32 -15.87
CA ILE A 55 -16.37 4.37 -15.58
C ILE A 55 -15.76 2.97 -15.67
N THR A 56 -14.61 2.85 -16.31
CA THR A 56 -13.88 1.57 -16.42
C THR A 56 -13.31 1.12 -15.08
N ILE A 57 -13.10 -0.20 -14.92
CA ILE A 57 -12.56 -0.77 -13.68
C ILE A 57 -11.23 -0.15 -13.28
N ILE A 58 -10.32 0.10 -14.25
CA ILE A 58 -9.01 0.69 -13.96
C ILE A 58 -9.15 2.12 -13.41
N LYS A 59 -10.09 2.89 -13.94
CA LYS A 59 -10.38 4.25 -13.46
C LYS A 59 -11.09 4.26 -12.11
N ALA A 60 -11.93 3.28 -11.82
CA ALA A 60 -12.54 3.11 -10.50
C ALA A 60 -11.47 2.77 -9.44
N ILE A 61 -10.51 1.89 -9.79
CA ILE A 61 -9.38 1.55 -8.91
C ILE A 61 -8.48 2.77 -8.70
N GLU A 62 -8.17 3.53 -9.77
CA GLU A 62 -7.39 4.76 -9.70
C GLU A 62 -8.02 5.79 -8.75
N ALA A 63 -9.32 6.05 -8.91
CA ALA A 63 -10.06 6.99 -8.07
C ALA A 63 -10.01 6.58 -6.59
N GLY A 64 -10.27 5.29 -6.31
CA GLY A 64 -10.21 4.77 -4.95
C GLY A 64 -8.82 4.90 -4.33
N HIS A 65 -7.76 4.62 -5.07
CA HIS A 65 -6.40 4.78 -4.57
C HIS A 65 -6.03 6.24 -4.32
N SER A 66 -6.41 7.13 -5.23
CA SER A 66 -6.17 8.57 -5.11
C SER A 66 -6.88 9.17 -3.91
N MET A 67 -8.07 8.67 -3.57
CA MET A 67 -8.84 9.11 -2.40
C MET A 67 -8.08 8.91 -1.08
N PHE A 68 -7.24 7.89 -1.00
CA PHE A 68 -6.40 7.61 0.17
C PHE A 68 -5.00 8.25 0.11
N GLY A 69 -4.81 9.27 -0.70
CA GLY A 69 -3.55 10.00 -0.79
C GLY A 69 -2.43 9.25 -1.50
N ARG A 70 -2.76 8.18 -2.22
CA ARG A 70 -1.78 7.47 -3.05
C ARG A 70 -1.57 8.24 -4.33
N VAL A 71 -0.32 8.46 -4.69
CA VAL A 71 0.00 8.99 -6.02
C VAL A 71 0.01 7.83 -6.99
N VAL A 72 -0.85 7.91 -7.99
CA VAL A 72 -1.04 6.84 -8.98
C VAL A 72 -0.78 7.35 -10.39
N LYS A 73 -0.24 6.47 -11.22
CA LYS A 73 -0.11 6.68 -12.66
C LYS A 73 -0.76 5.49 -13.36
N VAL A 74 -1.61 5.75 -14.32
CA VAL A 74 -2.23 4.71 -15.16
C VAL A 74 -1.56 4.73 -16.54
N ASP A 75 -1.17 3.56 -16.98
CA ASP A 75 -0.69 3.33 -18.35
C ASP A 75 -1.40 2.09 -18.90
N ASN A 76 -2.25 2.30 -19.89
CA ASN A 76 -3.16 1.28 -20.43
C ASN A 76 -3.97 0.60 -19.29
N ASN A 77 -3.80 -0.72 -19.11
CA ASN A 77 -4.47 -1.52 -18.08
C ASN A 77 -3.58 -1.74 -16.84
N THR A 78 -2.57 -0.91 -16.65
CA THR A 78 -1.64 -1.01 -15.52
C THR A 78 -1.69 0.25 -14.68
N LEU A 79 -1.88 0.08 -13.39
CA LEU A 79 -1.86 1.16 -12.41
C LEU A 79 -0.60 1.04 -11.55
N TYR A 80 0.18 2.09 -11.52
CA TYR A 80 1.40 2.22 -10.73
C TYR A 80 1.13 3.12 -9.53
N VAL A 81 1.29 2.60 -8.33
CA VAL A 81 1.23 3.38 -7.10
C VAL A 81 2.64 3.81 -6.73
N THR A 82 2.93 5.09 -6.75
CA THR A 82 4.27 5.64 -6.48
C THR A 82 4.46 6.03 -5.03
N THR A 83 3.40 6.41 -4.34
CA THR A 83 3.41 6.67 -2.89
C THR A 83 2.18 6.06 -2.24
N CYS A 84 2.31 5.62 -0.99
CA CYS A 84 1.21 5.05 -0.23
C CYS A 84 1.36 5.41 1.25
N PRO A 85 0.51 6.31 1.79
CA PRO A 85 0.62 6.76 3.18
C PRO A 85 0.53 5.62 4.21
N PHE A 86 -0.23 4.58 3.91
CA PHE A 86 -0.30 3.39 4.76
C PHE A 86 1.05 2.70 4.89
N TRP A 87 1.74 2.51 3.75
CA TRP A 87 3.05 1.90 3.76
C TRP A 87 4.12 2.78 4.37
N ASP A 88 4.06 4.09 4.11
CA ASP A 88 5.01 5.03 4.72
C ASP A 88 4.89 5.02 6.25
N ARG A 89 3.66 4.93 6.79
CA ARG A 89 3.44 4.80 8.23
C ARG A 89 3.93 3.45 8.79
N ILE A 90 3.65 2.35 8.10
CA ILE A 90 4.13 1.02 8.47
C ILE A 90 5.66 0.99 8.49
N LEU A 91 6.31 1.60 7.50
CA LEU A 91 7.78 1.70 7.42
C LEU A 91 8.34 2.54 8.56
N ALA A 92 7.69 3.65 8.92
CA ALA A 92 8.08 4.48 10.05
C ALA A 92 7.97 3.75 11.40
N GLY A 93 7.01 2.80 11.53
CA GLY A 93 6.76 2.00 12.71
C GLY A 93 7.61 0.71 12.85
N ASN A 94 8.68 0.54 12.05
CA ASN A 94 9.56 -0.65 12.05
C ASN A 94 8.92 -2.00 11.65
N LEU A 95 7.83 -2.02 10.92
CA LEU A 95 7.35 -3.11 10.07
C LEU A 95 7.05 -4.49 10.65
N GLU A 96 7.53 -4.84 11.82
CA GLU A 96 7.44 -6.24 12.25
C GLU A 96 5.99 -6.74 12.36
N TYR A 97 5.04 -5.81 12.54
CA TYR A 97 3.63 -6.15 12.78
C TYR A 97 2.63 -5.21 12.10
N GLY A 98 3.05 -4.53 11.04
CA GLY A 98 2.18 -3.58 10.35
C GLY A 98 0.96 -4.23 9.71
N LEU A 99 -0.11 -3.45 9.60
CA LEU A 99 -1.30 -3.81 8.83
C LEU A 99 -0.86 -4.18 7.40
N ARG A 100 -1.16 -5.40 6.98
CA ARG A 100 -0.90 -5.84 5.60
C ARG A 100 -1.91 -5.19 4.67
N CYS A 101 -1.63 -3.97 4.26
CA CYS A 101 -2.55 -3.15 3.46
C CYS A 101 -3.02 -3.85 2.19
N GLU A 102 -2.15 -4.64 1.56
CA GLU A 102 -2.51 -5.41 0.38
C GLU A 102 -3.59 -6.45 0.64
N GLU A 103 -3.50 -7.16 1.78
CA GLU A 103 -4.42 -8.26 2.12
C GLU A 103 -5.72 -7.74 2.76
N PHE A 104 -5.64 -6.68 3.56
CA PHE A 104 -6.75 -6.23 4.40
C PHE A 104 -7.51 -5.05 3.81
N ILE A 105 -6.88 -4.28 2.92
CA ILE A 105 -7.44 -3.07 2.33
C ILE A 105 -7.56 -3.22 0.82
N CYS A 106 -6.43 -3.33 0.11
CA CYS A 106 -6.40 -3.17 -1.34
C CYS A 106 -7.09 -4.32 -2.06
N THR A 107 -6.77 -5.56 -1.72
CA THR A 107 -7.37 -6.74 -2.36
C THR A 107 -8.88 -6.83 -2.13
N PRO A 108 -9.41 -6.70 -0.88
CA PRO A 108 -10.84 -6.66 -0.65
C PRO A 108 -11.53 -5.52 -1.38
N PHE A 109 -10.96 -4.31 -1.35
CA PHE A 109 -11.50 -3.14 -2.02
C PHE A 109 -11.64 -3.36 -3.55
N ILE A 110 -10.60 -3.85 -4.19
CA ILE A 110 -10.63 -4.17 -5.62
C ILE A 110 -11.61 -5.29 -5.92
N THR A 111 -11.70 -6.29 -5.06
CA THR A 111 -12.68 -7.38 -5.17
C THR A 111 -14.10 -6.83 -5.14
N GLY A 112 -14.41 -5.89 -4.27
CA GLY A 112 -15.71 -5.23 -4.21
C GLY A 112 -16.01 -4.46 -5.50
N ILE A 113 -15.08 -3.68 -6.03
CA ILE A 113 -15.24 -2.96 -7.31
C ILE A 113 -15.57 -3.95 -8.45
N LYS A 114 -14.78 -5.02 -8.58
CA LYS A 114 -14.99 -6.06 -9.60
C LYS A 114 -16.36 -6.68 -9.52
N LYS A 115 -16.81 -7.03 -8.32
CA LYS A 115 -18.11 -7.64 -8.07
C LYS A 115 -19.25 -6.74 -8.56
N SER A 116 -19.21 -5.45 -8.21
CA SER A 116 -20.27 -4.49 -8.60
C SER A 116 -20.27 -4.16 -10.10
N LEU A 117 -19.11 -4.12 -10.72
CA LEU A 117 -19.00 -3.90 -12.18
C LEU A 117 -19.35 -5.15 -13.00
N GLY A 118 -19.52 -6.30 -12.37
CA GLY A 118 -19.74 -7.57 -13.07
C GLY A 118 -18.51 -8.10 -13.80
N ALA A 119 -17.33 -7.61 -13.44
CA ALA A 119 -16.04 -7.95 -14.06
C ALA A 119 -15.45 -9.23 -13.46
N LYS A 120 -16.22 -10.33 -13.46
CA LYS A 120 -15.80 -11.59 -12.81
C LYS A 120 -14.51 -12.16 -13.39
N ASP A 121 -14.32 -12.01 -14.69
CA ASP A 121 -13.16 -12.53 -15.43
C ASP A 121 -11.94 -11.58 -15.42
N ALA A 122 -12.10 -10.36 -14.92
CA ALA A 122 -10.98 -9.45 -14.77
C ALA A 122 -10.07 -9.90 -13.61
N THR A 123 -8.87 -10.33 -13.94
CA THR A 123 -7.84 -10.61 -12.94
C THR A 123 -7.09 -9.33 -12.62
N VAL A 124 -6.99 -9.01 -11.34
CA VAL A 124 -6.13 -7.95 -10.85
C VAL A 124 -4.92 -8.60 -10.20
N GLU A 125 -3.78 -8.46 -10.83
CA GLU A 125 -2.50 -8.92 -10.29
C GLU A 125 -1.85 -7.77 -9.53
N THR A 126 -1.31 -8.07 -8.36
CA THR A 126 -0.62 -7.08 -7.53
C THR A 126 0.78 -7.57 -7.21
N ASN A 127 1.77 -6.72 -7.44
CA ASN A 127 3.16 -6.96 -7.04
C ASN A 127 3.54 -6.16 -5.77
N LEU A 128 2.55 -5.91 -4.92
CA LEU A 128 2.63 -5.05 -3.75
C LEU A 128 3.78 -5.37 -2.81
N ARG A 129 3.92 -6.65 -2.53
CA ARG A 129 4.77 -7.11 -1.44
C ARG A 129 6.26 -7.00 -1.73
N LEU A 130 6.64 -7.21 -2.99
CA LEU A 130 8.06 -7.38 -3.33
C LEU A 130 8.84 -6.07 -3.24
N ALA A 131 8.26 -4.98 -3.73
CA ALA A 131 8.93 -3.68 -3.75
C ALA A 131 9.15 -3.14 -2.33
N TYR A 132 8.13 -3.23 -1.46
CA TYR A 132 8.22 -2.74 -0.09
C TYR A 132 9.07 -3.62 0.80
N VAL A 133 8.95 -4.94 0.70
CA VAL A 133 9.81 -5.86 1.46
C VAL A 133 11.27 -5.67 1.08
N ASN A 134 11.56 -5.46 -0.19
CA ASN A 134 12.92 -5.21 -0.65
C ASN A 134 13.45 -3.86 -0.13
N ARG A 135 12.62 -2.79 -0.18
CA ARG A 135 12.98 -1.49 0.38
C ARG A 135 13.28 -1.60 1.88
N ALA A 136 12.38 -2.19 2.65
CA ALA A 136 12.55 -2.36 4.08
C ALA A 136 13.81 -3.17 4.45
N ARG A 137 14.09 -4.23 3.69
CA ARG A 137 15.32 -5.01 3.85
C ARG A 137 16.58 -4.19 3.58
N LEU A 138 16.56 -3.35 2.56
CA LEU A 138 17.68 -2.48 2.23
C LEU A 138 17.88 -1.39 3.28
N GLU A 139 16.81 -0.76 3.74
CA GLU A 139 16.84 0.24 4.82
C GLU A 139 17.40 -0.36 6.12
N TYR A 140 16.96 -1.57 6.48
CA TYR A 140 17.49 -2.28 7.64
C TYR A 140 18.98 -2.59 7.49
N LYS A 141 19.41 -3.12 6.35
CA LYS A 141 20.82 -3.41 6.06
C LYS A 141 21.66 -2.12 6.14
N LEU A 142 21.17 -1.04 5.53
CA LEU A 142 21.83 0.26 5.54
C LEU A 142 21.99 0.79 6.98
N LYS A 143 20.94 0.73 7.78
CA LYS A 143 20.97 1.12 9.20
C LYS A 143 22.00 0.31 9.97
N LYS A 144 22.03 -1.02 9.76
CA LYS A 144 23.00 -1.91 10.40
C LYS A 144 24.43 -1.58 9.97
N SER A 145 24.68 -1.36 8.68
CA SER A 145 26.02 -1.02 8.18
C SER A 145 26.50 0.35 8.71
N LYS A 146 25.60 1.34 8.82
CA LYS A 146 25.91 2.65 9.41
C LYS A 146 26.19 2.60 10.92
N ALA A 147 25.66 1.61 11.63
CA ALA A 147 25.94 1.37 13.04
C ALA A 147 27.24 0.59 13.29
N SER A 148 27.84 0.03 12.24
CA SER A 148 29.14 -0.64 12.30
C SER A 148 30.29 0.38 12.22
N ASP A 149 31.52 -0.09 12.46
CA ASP A 149 32.70 0.79 12.33
C ASP A 149 32.85 1.32 10.89
N THR A 150 32.50 2.58 10.72
CA THR A 150 32.54 3.27 9.42
C THR A 150 33.96 3.68 9.00
N SER A 151 34.98 3.37 9.78
CA SER A 151 36.37 3.59 9.37
C SER A 151 36.85 2.56 8.34
N ASP A 152 36.26 1.36 8.34
CA ASP A 152 36.56 0.31 7.38
C ASP A 152 36.11 0.69 5.97
N ALA A 153 37.05 0.63 5.02
CA ALA A 153 36.80 0.92 3.61
C ALA A 153 35.76 0.00 2.99
N LYS A 154 35.68 -1.28 3.41
CA LYS A 154 34.66 -2.24 2.93
C LYS A 154 33.26 -1.84 3.39
N VAL A 155 33.14 -1.35 4.63
CA VAL A 155 31.85 -0.87 5.17
C VAL A 155 31.38 0.36 4.41
N LYS A 156 32.27 1.29 4.06
CA LYS A 156 31.93 2.47 3.24
C LYS A 156 31.41 2.09 1.85
N VAL A 157 32.09 1.15 1.19
CA VAL A 157 31.64 0.65 -0.12
C VAL A 157 30.25 0.01 -0.01
N GLN A 158 30.03 -0.83 0.99
CA GLN A 158 28.74 -1.47 1.22
C GLN A 158 27.62 -0.45 1.48
N ILE A 159 27.88 0.58 2.26
CA ILE A 159 26.93 1.68 2.50
C ILE A 159 26.56 2.36 1.19
N SER A 160 27.55 2.73 0.36
CA SER A 160 27.34 3.40 -0.92
C SER A 160 26.51 2.53 -1.90
N GLU A 161 26.78 1.24 -1.95
CA GLU A 161 26.00 0.29 -2.76
C GLU A 161 24.55 0.19 -2.29
N LEU A 162 24.32 0.09 -0.98
CA LEU A 162 22.97 0.04 -0.40
C LEU A 162 22.18 1.33 -0.64
N GLU A 163 22.83 2.49 -0.52
CA GLU A 163 22.22 3.80 -0.83
C GLU A 163 21.85 3.91 -2.31
N THR A 164 22.70 3.43 -3.21
CA THR A 164 22.43 3.40 -4.64
C THR A 164 21.24 2.48 -4.97
N GLN A 165 21.20 1.28 -4.39
CA GLN A 165 20.08 0.35 -4.57
C GLN A 165 18.78 0.94 -4.02
N LEU A 166 18.83 1.62 -2.87
CA LEU A 166 17.66 2.26 -2.28
C LEU A 166 17.14 3.41 -3.16
N GLN A 167 18.03 4.23 -3.71
CA GLN A 167 17.68 5.29 -4.66
C GLN A 167 17.03 4.74 -5.94
N GLN A 168 17.49 3.60 -6.43
CA GLN A 168 16.88 2.93 -7.59
C GLN A 168 15.48 2.42 -7.26
N LEU A 169 15.28 1.81 -6.09
CA LEU A 169 13.97 1.33 -5.65
C LEU A 169 12.97 2.47 -5.43
N THR A 170 13.39 3.62 -4.92
CA THR A 170 12.50 4.77 -4.73
C THR A 170 12.03 5.40 -6.03
N LYS A 171 12.68 5.12 -7.14
CA LYS A 171 12.20 5.50 -8.49
C LYS A 171 11.18 4.53 -9.05
N ASN A 172 11.08 3.31 -8.51
CA ASN A 172 10.13 2.31 -8.95
C ASN A 172 8.78 2.50 -8.24
N PRO A 173 7.67 2.15 -8.89
CA PRO A 173 6.38 2.17 -8.24
C PRO A 173 6.36 1.22 -7.04
N ALA A 174 5.74 1.68 -5.97
CA ALA A 174 5.59 0.91 -4.75
C ALA A 174 4.70 -0.32 -4.95
N CYS A 175 3.66 -0.15 -5.77
CA CYS A 175 2.68 -1.18 -6.07
C CYS A 175 2.32 -1.11 -7.56
N ILE A 176 2.09 -2.26 -8.16
CA ILE A 176 1.64 -2.37 -9.55
C ILE A 176 0.40 -3.24 -9.59
N PHE A 177 -0.67 -2.73 -10.19
CA PHE A 177 -1.91 -3.45 -10.42
C PHE A 177 -2.11 -3.64 -11.91
N HIS A 178 -2.24 -4.87 -12.36
CA HIS A 178 -2.60 -5.19 -13.73
C HIS A 178 -4.06 -5.60 -13.78
N VAL A 179 -4.83 -4.96 -14.66
CA VAL A 179 -6.19 -5.38 -14.99
C VAL A 179 -6.12 -6.11 -16.33
N LYS A 180 -6.39 -7.40 -16.31
CA LYS A 180 -6.46 -8.24 -17.51
C LYS A 180 -7.88 -8.29 -18.03
#